data_1645f5cb50bcbea6f363f08ada32a747
#
_entry.id   1645f5cb50bcbea6f363f08ada32a747
#
_cell.length_a   1.000
_cell.length_b   1.000
_cell.length_c   1.000
_cell.angle_alpha   90.00
_cell.angle_beta   90.00
_cell.angle_gamma   90.00
#
_symmetry.space_group_name_H-M   'P 1'
#
loop_
_entity.id
_entity.type
_entity.pdbx_description
1 polymer ?
#
loop_
_entity_poly.entity_id
_entity_poly.type
_entity_poly.pdbx_seq_one_letter_code
_entity_poly.pdbx_strand_id
1 'polypeptide(L)'
;MKKKYNRDDLAVEDAVVELFKGKLTTAESKHSGEGIFFTSRMVDDFVILSSNTMFTHNNISENTRQFIHSKRDESKRMIGVDTGTLVFLKMSNHSKKNVKEVFDMFAPIDSGFVKTSIPIKHACCEFGYPVSRSQARRLCTRFEEFEEIVLDFADVDNIGQAFAHEIFNVFQKNHPNLKLIVNNAAPYVKNMIERVKN
;
A
#
# COMPACT_ATOMS: atom_id res chain seq x y z
N MET A 1 -2.81 -1.54 -17.02
CA MET A 1 -2.93 -0.34 -16.16
C MET A 1 -2.40 0.92 -16.85
N LYS A 2 -1.15 1.00 -17.31
CA LYS A 2 -0.53 2.22 -17.88
C LYS A 2 -1.39 2.97 -18.93
N LYS A 3 -1.96 2.27 -19.91
CA LYS A 3 -2.79 2.90 -20.98
C LYS A 3 -4.12 3.50 -20.52
N LYS A 4 -4.66 3.07 -19.37
CA LYS A 4 -5.96 3.55 -18.88
C LYS A 4 -5.88 4.86 -18.08
N TYR A 5 -4.71 5.21 -17.54
CA TYR A 5 -4.53 6.40 -16.68
C TYR A 5 -3.98 7.61 -17.42
N ASN A 6 -3.81 7.53 -18.75
CA ASN A 6 -3.12 8.56 -19.53
C ASN A 6 -1.72 8.91 -18.94
N ARG A 7 -1.13 7.97 -18.22
CA ARG A 7 0.18 8.05 -17.56
C ARG A 7 1.05 6.92 -18.08
N ASP A 8 1.65 7.14 -19.25
CA ASP A 8 2.63 6.20 -19.83
C ASP A 8 3.91 6.08 -18.98
N ASP A 9 4.06 6.96 -17.99
CA ASP A 9 5.18 7.10 -17.08
C ASP A 9 5.01 6.42 -15.72
N LEU A 10 3.82 5.83 -15.40
CA LEU A 10 3.59 5.16 -14.13
C LEU A 10 4.41 3.86 -14.05
N ALA A 11 5.44 3.85 -13.21
CA ALA A 11 6.18 2.63 -12.91
C ALA A 11 5.29 1.60 -12.23
N VAL A 12 5.65 0.32 -12.31
CA VAL A 12 4.87 -0.77 -11.68
C VAL A 12 4.85 -0.61 -10.17
N GLU A 13 5.96 -0.16 -9.60
CA GLU A 13 6.12 0.15 -8.18
C GLU A 13 5.16 1.24 -7.72
N ASP A 14 4.93 2.26 -8.54
CA ASP A 14 3.97 3.34 -8.25
C ASP A 14 2.54 2.82 -8.22
N ALA A 15 2.19 1.88 -9.10
CA ALA A 15 0.88 1.25 -9.11
C ALA A 15 0.61 0.46 -7.81
N VAL A 16 1.62 -0.20 -7.24
CA VAL A 16 1.50 -0.91 -5.96
C VAL A 16 1.25 0.08 -4.82
N VAL A 17 2.01 1.17 -4.76
CA VAL A 17 1.82 2.23 -3.75
C VAL A 17 0.41 2.81 -3.83
N GLU A 18 -0.09 3.08 -5.03
CA GLU A 18 -1.45 3.60 -5.23
C GLU A 18 -2.54 2.60 -4.77
N LEU A 19 -2.34 1.30 -4.95
CA LEU A 19 -3.27 0.28 -4.43
C LEU A 19 -3.36 0.29 -2.90
N PHE A 20 -2.25 0.56 -2.20
CA PHE A 20 -2.27 0.70 -0.74
C PHE A 20 -3.07 1.92 -0.27
N LYS A 21 -3.03 3.02 -0.99
CA LYS A 21 -3.76 4.26 -0.66
C LYS A 21 -5.28 4.11 -0.82
N GLY A 22 -5.73 3.43 -1.88
CA GLY A 22 -7.11 3.00 -2.01
C GLY A 22 -8.05 3.88 -2.82
N LYS A 23 -7.64 5.03 -3.33
CA LYS A 23 -8.48 5.91 -4.18
C LYS A 23 -8.15 5.80 -5.67
N LEU A 24 -7.53 4.69 -6.10
CA LEU A 24 -7.12 4.51 -7.47
C LEU A 24 -8.30 4.06 -8.35
N THR A 25 -8.77 4.93 -9.23
CA THR A 25 -9.82 4.62 -10.21
C THR A 25 -9.49 5.19 -11.58
N THR A 26 -10.00 4.54 -12.63
CA THR A 26 -9.95 5.02 -14.02
C THR A 26 -11.22 5.76 -14.42
N ALA A 27 -12.23 5.82 -13.55
CA ALA A 27 -13.55 6.38 -13.83
C ALA A 27 -14.08 7.06 -12.56
N GLU A 28 -13.45 8.19 -12.18
CA GLU A 28 -13.76 8.96 -10.96
C GLU A 28 -15.23 9.35 -10.86
N SER A 29 -15.91 9.59 -11.99
CA SER A 29 -17.33 9.89 -12.01
C SER A 29 -18.26 8.70 -11.70
N LYS A 30 -17.71 7.47 -11.68
CA LYS A 30 -18.51 6.23 -11.52
C LYS A 30 -18.05 5.38 -10.34
N HIS A 31 -16.80 5.51 -9.92
CA HIS A 31 -16.19 4.64 -8.91
C HIS A 31 -15.23 5.43 -8.03
N SER A 32 -15.29 5.21 -6.72
CA SER A 32 -14.38 5.81 -5.74
C SER A 32 -12.98 5.19 -5.70
N GLY A 33 -12.77 4.03 -6.35
CA GLY A 33 -11.50 3.30 -6.33
C GLY A 33 -11.24 2.51 -5.04
N GLU A 34 -12.20 2.42 -4.16
CA GLU A 34 -12.06 1.88 -2.79
C GLU A 34 -12.13 0.34 -2.72
N GLY A 35 -12.62 -0.33 -3.78
CA GLY A 35 -12.92 -1.75 -3.76
C GLY A 35 -11.75 -2.62 -3.34
N ILE A 36 -10.58 -2.49 -3.97
CA ILE A 36 -9.38 -3.28 -3.63
C ILE A 36 -8.91 -2.95 -2.21
N PHE A 37 -8.94 -1.68 -1.81
CA PHE A 37 -8.53 -1.24 -0.48
C PHE A 37 -9.33 -1.94 0.62
N PHE A 38 -10.65 -1.86 0.57
CA PHE A 38 -11.51 -2.48 1.59
C PHE A 38 -11.49 -4.00 1.50
N THR A 39 -11.60 -4.60 0.31
CA THR A 39 -11.57 -6.06 0.15
C THR A 39 -10.28 -6.65 0.70
N SER A 40 -9.12 -6.03 0.44
CA SER A 40 -7.84 -6.53 0.94
C SER A 40 -7.76 -6.55 2.47
N ARG A 41 -8.50 -5.69 3.18
CA ARG A 41 -8.51 -5.60 4.64
C ARG A 41 -9.58 -6.49 5.28
N MET A 42 -10.59 -6.86 4.51
CA MET A 42 -11.70 -7.71 4.97
C MET A 42 -11.30 -9.19 5.07
N VAL A 43 -10.45 -9.68 4.17
CA VAL A 43 -10.00 -11.08 4.15
C VAL A 43 -8.72 -11.26 4.97
N ASP A 44 -8.39 -12.51 5.32
CA ASP A 44 -7.20 -12.82 6.10
C ASP A 44 -5.94 -12.72 5.25
N ASP A 45 -5.94 -13.30 4.06
CA ASP A 45 -4.89 -13.13 3.07
C ASP A 45 -5.49 -12.57 1.78
N PHE A 46 -4.87 -11.54 1.23
CA PHE A 46 -5.21 -10.93 -0.05
C PHE A 46 -3.95 -10.74 -0.88
N VAL A 47 -3.92 -11.33 -2.05
CA VAL A 47 -2.78 -11.20 -2.96
C VAL A 47 -3.26 -10.93 -4.37
N ILE A 48 -2.65 -9.94 -5.01
CA ILE A 48 -2.72 -9.75 -6.47
C ILE A 48 -1.32 -9.98 -7.01
N LEU A 49 -1.19 -10.92 -7.93
CA LEU A 49 0.02 -11.18 -8.68
C LEU A 49 -0.23 -10.84 -10.15
N SER A 50 0.46 -9.85 -10.67
CA SER A 50 0.35 -9.43 -12.07
C SER A 50 1.73 -9.22 -12.65
N SER A 51 2.03 -9.89 -13.76
CA SER A 51 3.39 -9.97 -14.29
C SER A 51 4.36 -10.48 -13.21
N ASN A 52 5.38 -9.72 -12.86
CA ASN A 52 6.33 -10.07 -11.79
C ASN A 52 6.10 -9.30 -10.48
N THR A 53 4.99 -8.58 -10.38
CA THR A 53 4.70 -7.74 -9.22
C THR A 53 3.62 -8.34 -8.37
N MET A 54 3.86 -8.40 -7.07
CA MET A 54 2.93 -8.89 -6.06
C MET A 54 2.46 -7.74 -5.18
N PHE A 55 1.13 -7.62 -5.03
CA PHE A 55 0.51 -6.75 -4.04
C PHE A 55 -0.10 -7.60 -2.94
N THR A 56 0.25 -7.30 -1.69
CA THR A 56 -0.39 -7.82 -0.48
C THR A 56 -0.29 -6.77 0.62
N HIS A 57 -1.32 -6.63 1.46
CA HIS A 57 -1.31 -5.63 2.55
C HIS A 57 -0.81 -6.20 3.88
N ASN A 58 -0.59 -7.49 3.98
CA ASN A 58 -0.12 -8.19 5.17
C ASN A 58 0.94 -9.25 4.83
N ASN A 59 1.61 -9.72 5.85
CA ASN A 59 2.54 -10.84 5.71
C ASN A 59 1.75 -12.14 5.46
N ILE A 60 1.96 -12.73 4.29
CA ILE A 60 1.41 -14.04 3.95
C ILE A 60 2.36 -15.16 4.37
N SER A 61 1.79 -16.30 4.81
CA SER A 61 2.59 -17.46 5.18
C SER A 61 3.42 -17.98 3.99
N GLU A 62 4.53 -18.64 4.28
CA GLU A 62 5.35 -19.27 3.23
C GLU A 62 4.57 -20.31 2.43
N ASN A 63 3.71 -21.09 3.09
CA ASN A 63 2.83 -22.06 2.42
C ASN A 63 1.87 -21.36 1.42
N THR A 64 1.28 -20.22 1.81
CA THR A 64 0.44 -19.43 0.92
C THR A 64 1.24 -18.90 -0.27
N ARG A 65 2.46 -18.42 -0.03
CA ARG A 65 3.37 -17.93 -1.07
C ARG A 65 3.72 -19.04 -2.08
N GLN A 66 4.12 -20.21 -1.60
CA GLN A 66 4.44 -21.36 -2.45
C GLN A 66 3.22 -21.83 -3.26
N PHE A 67 2.04 -21.87 -2.65
CA PHE A 67 0.79 -22.18 -3.36
C PHE A 67 0.52 -21.19 -4.51
N ILE A 68 0.64 -19.89 -4.27
CA ILE A 68 0.43 -18.86 -5.30
C ILE A 68 1.43 -19.02 -6.45
N HIS A 69 2.71 -19.25 -6.15
CA HIS A 69 3.72 -19.47 -7.17
C HIS A 69 3.46 -20.73 -7.98
N SER A 70 3.07 -21.84 -7.34
CA SER A 70 2.72 -23.08 -8.04
C SER A 70 1.55 -22.88 -9.02
N LYS A 71 0.52 -22.14 -8.62
CA LYS A 71 -0.63 -21.83 -9.48
C LYS A 71 -0.29 -20.90 -10.64
N ARG A 72 0.63 -19.97 -10.41
CA ARG A 72 1.18 -19.13 -11.48
C ARG A 72 1.91 -19.99 -12.53
N ASP A 73 2.79 -20.89 -12.09
CA ASP A 73 3.56 -21.74 -12.99
C ASP A 73 2.67 -22.73 -13.75
N GLU A 74 1.64 -23.25 -13.10
CA GLU A 74 0.60 -24.06 -13.75
C GLU A 74 -0.13 -23.27 -14.85
N SER A 75 -0.55 -22.06 -14.55
CA SER A 75 -1.20 -21.17 -15.51
C SER A 75 -0.31 -20.82 -16.71
N LYS A 76 0.98 -20.53 -16.47
CA LYS A 76 1.95 -20.31 -17.56
C LYS A 76 2.07 -21.50 -18.50
N ARG A 77 2.12 -22.72 -17.94
CA ARG A 77 2.19 -23.96 -18.77
C ARG A 77 0.93 -24.19 -19.59
N MET A 78 -0.25 -23.88 -19.03
CA MET A 78 -1.52 -24.11 -19.72
C MET A 78 -1.79 -23.09 -20.84
N ILE A 79 -1.43 -21.83 -20.65
CA ILE A 79 -1.79 -20.72 -21.55
C ILE A 79 -0.64 -20.34 -22.48
N GLY A 80 0.59 -20.77 -22.17
CA GLY A 80 1.79 -20.47 -22.98
C GLY A 80 2.26 -19.01 -22.93
N VAL A 81 1.66 -18.17 -22.08
CA VAL A 81 1.97 -16.73 -21.94
C VAL A 81 2.17 -16.36 -20.48
N ASP A 82 3.18 -15.56 -20.22
CA ASP A 82 3.48 -14.99 -18.88
C ASP A 82 2.74 -13.65 -18.67
N THR A 83 1.46 -13.61 -19.07
CA THR A 83 0.64 -12.41 -18.95
C THR A 83 -0.67 -12.75 -18.25
N GLY A 84 -1.17 -11.80 -17.48
CA GLY A 84 -2.43 -11.95 -16.75
C GLY A 84 -2.31 -11.52 -15.31
N THR A 85 -3.41 -11.65 -14.59
CA THR A 85 -3.50 -11.30 -13.17
C THR A 85 -4.13 -12.47 -12.41
N LEU A 86 -3.46 -12.91 -11.35
CA LEU A 86 -3.98 -13.87 -10.39
C LEU A 86 -4.38 -13.09 -9.14
N VAL A 87 -5.60 -13.30 -8.69
CA VAL A 87 -6.10 -12.78 -7.42
C VAL A 87 -6.35 -13.95 -6.48
N PHE A 88 -5.73 -13.91 -5.32
CA PHE A 88 -5.88 -14.91 -4.27
C PHE A 88 -6.49 -14.27 -3.04
N LEU A 89 -7.56 -14.88 -2.52
CA LEU A 89 -8.23 -14.49 -1.29
C LEU A 89 -8.36 -15.71 -0.39
N LYS A 90 -8.07 -15.52 0.89
CA LYS A 90 -8.29 -16.53 1.93
C LYS A 90 -9.03 -15.91 3.09
N MET A 91 -10.04 -16.61 3.59
CA MET A 91 -10.81 -16.22 4.75
C MET A 91 -11.04 -17.42 5.65
N SER A 92 -10.77 -17.28 6.93
CA SER A 92 -11.05 -18.29 7.94
C SER A 92 -12.54 -18.31 8.29
N ASN A 93 -13.10 -19.50 8.49
CA ASN A 93 -14.46 -19.65 9.03
C ASN A 93 -14.59 -19.10 10.45
N HIS A 94 -13.47 -18.82 11.11
CA HIS A 94 -13.40 -18.23 12.46
C HIS A 94 -12.90 -16.78 12.44
N SER A 95 -12.89 -16.14 11.27
CA SER A 95 -12.49 -14.74 11.16
C SER A 95 -13.43 -13.87 12.01
N LYS A 96 -12.82 -13.02 12.84
CA LYS A 96 -13.52 -12.04 13.67
C LYS A 96 -13.64 -10.66 13.00
N LYS A 97 -13.17 -10.56 11.76
CA LYS A 97 -13.23 -9.29 11.05
C LYS A 97 -14.67 -8.88 10.76
N ASN A 98 -14.99 -7.65 11.11
CA ASN A 98 -16.31 -7.05 10.92
C ASN A 98 -16.24 -6.00 9.82
N VAL A 99 -17.09 -6.14 8.82
CA VAL A 99 -17.19 -5.19 7.69
C VAL A 99 -17.34 -3.77 8.18
N LYS A 100 -18.28 -3.54 9.11
CA LYS A 100 -18.57 -2.22 9.64
C LYS A 100 -17.35 -1.60 10.32
N GLU A 101 -16.63 -2.37 11.15
CA GLU A 101 -15.44 -1.87 11.85
C GLU A 101 -14.33 -1.47 10.87
N VAL A 102 -14.12 -2.25 9.80
CA VAL A 102 -13.14 -1.91 8.77
C VAL A 102 -13.54 -0.63 8.03
N PHE A 103 -14.83 -0.46 7.70
CA PHE A 103 -15.29 0.78 7.07
C PHE A 103 -15.20 1.97 8.02
N ASP A 104 -15.68 1.85 9.25
CA ASP A 104 -15.65 2.93 10.24
C ASP A 104 -14.23 3.41 10.55
N MET A 105 -13.25 2.51 10.45
CA MET A 105 -11.82 2.84 10.66
C MET A 105 -11.26 3.80 9.60
N PHE A 106 -11.69 3.68 8.35
CA PHE A 106 -11.11 4.42 7.22
C PHE A 106 -12.08 5.40 6.57
N ALA A 107 -13.36 5.14 6.67
CA ALA A 107 -14.45 5.92 6.08
C ALA A 107 -15.56 6.16 7.08
N PRO A 108 -15.38 7.05 8.09
CA PRO A 108 -16.45 7.44 9.00
C PRO A 108 -17.66 7.95 8.24
N ILE A 109 -18.86 7.67 8.75
CA ILE A 109 -20.15 7.93 8.07
C ILE A 109 -20.27 9.38 7.57
N ASP A 110 -19.79 10.34 8.35
CA ASP A 110 -19.94 11.76 8.06
C ASP A 110 -18.83 12.33 7.16
N SER A 111 -17.72 11.62 7.00
CA SER A 111 -16.51 12.14 6.34
C SER A 111 -16.16 11.37 5.06
N GLY A 112 -16.72 10.18 4.84
CA GLY A 112 -16.36 9.31 3.74
C GLY A 112 -14.95 8.73 3.87
N PHE A 113 -14.32 8.32 2.78
CA PHE A 113 -13.00 7.71 2.78
C PHE A 113 -11.89 8.76 2.88
N VAL A 114 -11.61 9.22 4.10
CA VAL A 114 -10.64 10.29 4.41
C VAL A 114 -9.36 9.78 5.08
N LYS A 115 -9.31 8.51 5.44
CA LYS A 115 -8.18 7.92 6.15
C LYS A 115 -7.61 6.72 5.41
N THR A 116 -6.28 6.61 5.37
CA THR A 116 -5.61 5.44 4.79
C THR A 116 -4.49 4.93 5.68
N SER A 117 -4.09 3.67 5.48
CA SER A 117 -2.95 3.05 6.16
C SER A 117 -2.07 2.33 5.15
N ILE A 118 -0.78 2.68 5.15
CA ILE A 118 0.19 2.21 4.18
C ILE A 118 1.28 1.41 4.90
N PRO A 119 1.39 0.10 4.67
CA PRO A 119 2.47 -0.73 5.20
C PRO A 119 3.76 -0.44 4.42
N ILE A 120 4.68 0.30 5.04
CA ILE A 120 5.93 0.74 4.39
C ILE A 120 6.77 -0.43 3.91
N LYS A 121 6.78 -1.55 4.64
CA LYS A 121 7.46 -2.78 4.24
C LYS A 121 7.04 -3.25 2.85
N HIS A 122 5.76 -3.27 2.57
CA HIS A 122 5.22 -3.76 1.30
C HIS A 122 5.19 -2.70 0.21
N ALA A 123 5.07 -1.43 0.60
CA ALA A 123 4.98 -0.33 -0.35
C ALA A 123 6.34 0.17 -0.87
N CYS A 124 7.41 0.08 -0.05
CA CYS A 124 8.68 0.75 -0.33
C CYS A 124 9.92 -0.12 -0.17
N CYS A 125 9.83 -1.35 0.35
CA CYS A 125 11.00 -2.16 0.72
C CYS A 125 11.26 -3.34 -0.22
N GLU A 126 10.86 -3.29 -1.48
CA GLU A 126 11.05 -4.38 -2.45
C GLU A 126 12.53 -4.78 -2.61
N PHE A 127 13.45 -3.82 -2.52
CA PHE A 127 14.90 -4.02 -2.67
C PHE A 127 15.69 -3.61 -1.42
N GLY A 128 15.11 -3.76 -0.23
CA GLY A 128 15.73 -3.37 1.03
C GLY A 128 14.91 -2.34 1.80
N TYR A 129 15.56 -1.45 2.56
CA TYR A 129 14.86 -0.37 3.26
C TYR A 129 14.78 0.90 2.41
N PRO A 130 13.76 1.75 2.60
CA PRO A 130 13.59 2.95 1.78
C PRO A 130 14.61 4.03 2.15
N VAL A 131 15.34 4.55 1.15
CA VAL A 131 16.46 5.48 1.37
C VAL A 131 16.33 6.80 0.63
N SER A 132 15.65 6.83 -0.52
CA SER A 132 15.74 7.95 -1.44
C SER A 132 14.56 8.93 -1.32
N ARG A 133 14.82 10.20 -1.69
CA ARG A 133 13.78 11.22 -1.85
C ARG A 133 12.75 10.83 -2.91
N SER A 134 13.16 10.18 -3.98
CA SER A 134 12.26 9.77 -5.04
C SER A 134 11.24 8.74 -4.55
N GLN A 135 11.66 7.77 -3.71
CA GLN A 135 10.75 6.82 -3.07
C GLN A 135 9.75 7.55 -2.17
N ALA A 136 10.23 8.52 -1.37
CA ALA A 136 9.37 9.32 -0.51
C ALA A 136 8.35 10.15 -1.30
N ARG A 137 8.76 10.81 -2.38
CA ARG A 137 7.86 11.59 -3.24
C ARG A 137 6.79 10.72 -3.88
N ARG A 138 7.15 9.55 -4.40
CA ARG A 138 6.19 8.59 -4.92
C ARG A 138 5.19 8.14 -3.86
N LEU A 139 5.67 7.89 -2.64
CA LEU A 139 4.80 7.56 -1.52
C LEU A 139 3.83 8.70 -1.20
N CYS A 140 4.30 9.96 -1.18
CA CYS A 140 3.49 11.12 -0.84
C CYS A 140 2.55 11.59 -1.97
N THR A 141 2.68 11.08 -3.18
CA THR A 141 1.77 11.44 -4.28
C THR A 141 0.32 11.20 -3.89
N ARG A 142 -0.56 12.19 -4.08
CA ARG A 142 -1.99 12.13 -3.74
C ARG A 142 -2.31 11.96 -2.24
N PHE A 143 -1.37 12.22 -1.34
CA PHE A 143 -1.65 12.23 0.10
C PHE A 143 -2.66 13.31 0.49
N GLU A 144 -2.71 14.40 -0.27
CA GLU A 144 -3.65 15.50 -0.12
C GLU A 144 -5.13 15.11 -0.30
N GLU A 145 -5.41 13.93 -0.84
CA GLU A 145 -6.77 13.40 -0.96
C GLU A 145 -7.30 12.82 0.36
N PHE A 146 -6.46 12.76 1.40
CA PHE A 146 -6.79 12.23 2.72
C PHE A 146 -6.61 13.29 3.80
N GLU A 147 -7.33 13.12 4.91
CA GLU A 147 -7.15 13.92 6.12
C GLU A 147 -6.15 13.27 7.09
N GLU A 148 -6.13 11.94 7.11
CA GLU A 148 -5.24 11.17 7.98
C GLU A 148 -4.57 10.03 7.22
N ILE A 149 -3.25 9.93 7.36
CA ILE A 149 -2.44 8.86 6.76
C ILE A 149 -1.63 8.18 7.85
N VAL A 150 -1.84 6.88 8.00
CA VAL A 150 -1.05 6.03 8.87
C VAL A 150 0.09 5.41 8.05
N LEU A 151 1.33 5.73 8.41
CA LEU A 151 2.52 5.07 7.89
C LEU A 151 2.91 3.96 8.86
N ASP A 152 2.68 2.72 8.45
CA ASP A 152 2.97 1.54 9.27
C ASP A 152 4.36 1.01 8.95
N PHE A 153 5.26 1.09 9.94
CA PHE A 153 6.65 0.63 9.85
C PHE A 153 6.87 -0.75 10.45
N ALA A 154 5.84 -1.58 10.59
CA ALA A 154 6.01 -2.97 10.99
C ALA A 154 7.03 -3.67 10.09
N ASP A 155 7.98 -4.40 10.69
CA ASP A 155 9.06 -5.12 10.00
C ASP A 155 10.00 -4.22 9.15
N VAL A 156 10.08 -2.92 9.49
CA VAL A 156 11.02 -1.96 8.90
C VAL A 156 12.02 -1.51 9.96
N ASP A 157 13.24 -2.04 9.89
CA ASP A 157 14.29 -1.75 10.88
C ASP A 157 14.97 -0.41 10.63
N ASN A 158 15.08 0.01 9.36
CA ASN A 158 15.83 1.19 8.94
C ASN A 158 15.10 1.99 7.87
N ILE A 159 15.33 3.32 7.88
CA ILE A 159 14.98 4.25 6.81
C ILE A 159 16.14 5.21 6.55
N GLY A 160 16.30 5.64 5.30
CA GLY A 160 17.32 6.64 4.95
C GLY A 160 16.92 8.05 5.40
N GLN A 161 17.91 8.88 5.75
CA GLN A 161 17.67 10.28 6.14
C GLN A 161 16.95 11.06 5.04
N ALA A 162 17.32 10.84 3.77
CA ALA A 162 16.70 11.54 2.65
C ALA A 162 15.22 11.17 2.47
N PHE A 163 14.87 9.90 2.69
CA PHE A 163 13.48 9.43 2.69
C PHE A 163 12.67 10.07 3.84
N ALA A 164 13.19 9.99 5.06
CA ALA A 164 12.55 10.55 6.23
C ALA A 164 12.38 12.09 6.12
N HIS A 165 13.42 12.82 5.70
CA HIS A 165 13.37 14.26 5.53
C HIS A 165 12.32 14.71 4.51
N GLU A 166 12.20 14.01 3.39
CA GLU A 166 11.21 14.34 2.36
C GLU A 166 9.78 14.22 2.88
N ILE A 167 9.47 13.20 3.69
CA ILE A 167 8.13 12.98 4.24
C ILE A 167 7.85 13.91 5.43
N PHE A 168 8.70 13.83 6.45
CA PHE A 168 8.41 14.40 7.77
C PHE A 168 8.84 15.86 7.94
N ASN A 169 9.61 16.40 6.98
CA ASN A 169 10.00 17.79 6.96
C ASN A 169 9.44 18.50 5.72
N VAL A 170 9.81 18.08 4.52
CA VAL A 170 9.42 18.80 3.28
C VAL A 170 7.92 18.67 3.03
N PHE A 171 7.40 17.44 2.92
CA PHE A 171 5.99 17.23 2.62
C PHE A 171 5.08 17.75 3.74
N GLN A 172 5.38 17.42 5.01
CA GLN A 172 4.55 17.83 6.15
C GLN A 172 4.46 19.34 6.31
N LYS A 173 5.55 20.10 6.04
CA LYS A 173 5.52 21.56 6.08
C LYS A 173 4.63 22.17 4.99
N ASN A 174 4.57 21.54 3.84
CA ASN A 174 3.72 22.00 2.74
C ASN A 174 2.24 21.60 2.92
N HIS A 175 1.96 20.62 3.81
CA HIS A 175 0.62 20.11 4.07
C HIS A 175 0.35 20.05 5.59
N PRO A 176 0.30 21.21 6.29
CA PRO A 176 0.21 21.26 7.75
C PRO A 176 -1.12 20.69 8.30
N ASN A 177 -2.18 20.72 7.52
CA ASN A 177 -3.50 20.21 7.91
C ASN A 177 -3.64 18.69 7.76
N LEU A 178 -2.74 18.05 7.03
CA LEU A 178 -2.74 16.60 6.83
C LEU A 178 -2.08 15.93 8.03
N LYS A 179 -2.80 15.00 8.65
CA LYS A 179 -2.31 14.27 9.81
C LYS A 179 -1.53 13.03 9.40
N LEU A 180 -0.20 13.04 9.59
CA LEU A 180 0.66 11.88 9.45
C LEU A 180 0.83 11.17 10.79
N ILE A 181 0.43 9.89 10.84
CA ILE A 181 0.59 9.02 12.00
C ILE A 181 1.66 7.97 11.69
N VAL A 182 2.56 7.75 12.62
CA VAL A 182 3.61 6.73 12.53
C VAL A 182 3.28 5.60 13.49
N ASN A 183 3.06 4.40 12.92
CA ASN A 183 2.77 3.19 13.69
C ASN A 183 3.93 2.19 13.58
N ASN A 184 4.11 1.37 14.62
CA ASN A 184 5.02 0.22 14.67
C ASN A 184 6.48 0.52 14.30
N ALA A 185 6.91 1.77 14.47
CA ALA A 185 8.27 2.16 14.11
C ALA A 185 9.29 1.62 15.12
N ALA A 186 10.32 0.94 14.62
CA ALA A 186 11.49 0.53 15.39
C ALA A 186 12.23 1.76 15.99
N PRO A 187 13.01 1.59 17.07
CA PRO A 187 13.71 2.71 17.71
C PRO A 187 14.58 3.54 16.74
N TYR A 188 15.28 2.89 15.82
CA TYR A 188 16.10 3.57 14.83
C TYR A 188 15.25 4.43 13.88
N VAL A 189 14.11 3.91 13.43
CA VAL A 189 13.18 4.64 12.57
C VAL A 189 12.62 5.86 13.29
N LYS A 190 12.20 5.72 14.56
CA LYS A 190 11.72 6.84 15.40
C LYS A 190 12.79 7.92 15.54
N ASN A 191 14.01 7.54 15.90
CA ASN A 191 15.13 8.47 16.06
C ASN A 191 15.44 9.23 14.75
N MET A 192 15.39 8.53 13.61
CA MET A 192 15.60 9.15 12.31
C MET A 192 14.50 10.17 11.99
N ILE A 193 13.23 9.85 12.27
CA ILE A 193 12.10 10.76 12.08
C ILE A 193 12.24 12.01 12.96
N GLU A 194 12.57 11.85 14.24
CA GLU A 194 12.77 12.96 15.16
C GLU A 194 13.93 13.88 14.72
N ARG A 195 15.04 13.27 14.27
CA ARG A 195 16.21 14.01 13.77
C ARG A 195 15.90 14.91 12.59
N VAL A 196 15.00 14.50 11.69
CA VAL A 196 14.68 15.29 10.48
C VAL A 196 13.57 16.31 10.69
N LYS A 197 12.82 16.22 11.81
CA LYS A 197 11.79 17.20 12.19
C LYS A 197 12.39 18.45 12.84
N ASN A 198 13.54 18.30 13.48
CA ASN A 198 14.30 19.40 14.09
C ASN A 198 15.16 20.11 13.03
#